data_c85cbfc3b8d564febdb05a0eedc5bc9f
#
_entry.id   c85cbfc3b8d564febdb05a0eedc5bc9f
#
_cell.length_a   1.000
_cell.length_b   1.000
_cell.length_c   1.000
_cell.angle_alpha   90.00
_cell.angle_beta   90.00
_cell.angle_gamma   90.00
#
_symmetry.space_group_name_H-M   'P 1'
#
loop_
_entity.id
_entity.type
_entity.pdbx_description
1 polymer ?
#
loop_
_entity_poly.entity_id
_entity_poly.type
_entity_poly.pdbx_seq_one_letter_code
_entity_poly.pdbx_strand_id
1 'polypeptide(L)'
;MKHLNKFNKYATNVKEDIVNELHKPTSINFKRRRTIIKGLNDLIQADLIDLISYSKENNGYKFIWTESLINKSAQEVANAVNKILQRSKKILKNLQTNMGKELYNTNFNKLMKTYKINHYSVHSSKKASIVKRSIRTTKNMLWGAFSLGGEYKWIHILDDIVDKYNNTVHSTTRMKPIKITARNERSLLKSTHLKIANKITKFKVGDHVRISKYREAFEKGCTPNWSSEIFIIRKIKLSNPTTYLLQDEAGKEITGGFYELELQKVKHPDAHLVEKVLRKKGNKVFVKRLGYNDKHNSWIDSNNVL
;
A
#
# COMPACT_ATOMS: atom_id res chain seq x y z
N MET A 1 -33.67 -42.07 -3.85
CA MET A 1 -33.86 -40.80 -4.62
C MET A 1 -34.06 -39.54 -3.78
N LYS A 2 -34.88 -39.55 -2.67
CA LYS A 2 -35.08 -38.32 -1.85
C LYS A 2 -33.81 -37.77 -1.16
N HIS A 3 -32.85 -38.60 -0.77
CA HIS A 3 -31.59 -38.15 -0.16
C HIS A 3 -30.63 -37.53 -1.15
N LEU A 4 -30.54 -38.03 -2.39
CA LEU A 4 -29.71 -37.44 -3.45
C LEU A 4 -30.19 -36.01 -3.85
N ASN A 5 -31.52 -35.84 -3.94
CA ASN A 5 -32.07 -34.51 -4.28
C ASN A 5 -31.83 -33.46 -3.21
N LYS A 6 -31.81 -33.87 -1.92
CA LYS A 6 -31.53 -32.96 -0.80
C LYS A 6 -30.06 -32.56 -0.73
N PHE A 7 -29.16 -33.49 -1.06
CA PHE A 7 -27.71 -33.24 -1.12
C PHE A 7 -27.34 -32.32 -2.29
N ASN A 8 -27.88 -32.56 -3.48
CA ASN A 8 -27.70 -31.72 -4.64
C ASN A 8 -28.20 -30.27 -4.42
N LYS A 9 -29.35 -30.13 -3.76
CA LYS A 9 -29.93 -28.82 -3.44
C LYS A 9 -29.07 -28.08 -2.40
N TYR A 10 -28.47 -28.77 -1.42
CA TYR A 10 -27.56 -28.16 -0.44
C TYR A 10 -26.26 -27.72 -1.09
N ALA A 11 -25.64 -28.55 -1.93
CA ALA A 11 -24.43 -28.21 -2.67
C ALA A 11 -24.63 -27.01 -3.62
N THR A 12 -25.77 -26.93 -4.29
CA THR A 12 -26.13 -25.79 -5.14
C THR A 12 -26.25 -24.51 -4.32
N ASN A 13 -26.91 -24.53 -3.15
CA ASN A 13 -27.04 -23.37 -2.28
C ASN A 13 -25.69 -22.90 -1.73
N VAL A 14 -24.79 -23.81 -1.34
CA VAL A 14 -23.44 -23.46 -0.86
C VAL A 14 -22.62 -22.80 -1.98
N LYS A 15 -22.69 -23.34 -3.20
CA LYS A 15 -22.02 -22.78 -4.36
C LYS A 15 -22.51 -21.37 -4.68
N GLU A 16 -23.81 -21.15 -4.66
CA GLU A 16 -24.43 -19.84 -4.86
C GLU A 16 -24.00 -18.84 -3.78
N ASP A 17 -24.00 -19.25 -2.51
CA ASP A 17 -23.51 -18.43 -1.39
C ASP A 17 -22.06 -17.97 -1.63
N ILE A 18 -21.16 -18.89 -2.02
CA ILE A 18 -19.75 -18.57 -2.29
C ILE A 18 -19.63 -17.60 -3.48
N VAL A 19 -20.36 -17.83 -4.56
CA VAL A 19 -20.37 -16.94 -5.73
C VAL A 19 -20.85 -15.54 -5.35
N ASN A 20 -21.94 -15.47 -4.58
CA ASN A 20 -22.48 -14.21 -4.08
C ASN A 20 -21.48 -13.48 -3.17
N GLU A 21 -20.73 -14.20 -2.30
CA GLU A 21 -19.64 -13.63 -1.52
C GLU A 21 -18.55 -13.05 -2.42
N LEU A 22 -18.10 -13.78 -3.44
CA LEU A 22 -17.02 -13.36 -4.34
C LEU A 22 -17.35 -12.09 -5.13
N HIS A 23 -18.61 -11.93 -5.52
CA HIS A 23 -19.07 -10.79 -6.34
C HIS A 23 -19.69 -9.64 -5.54
N LYS A 24 -19.80 -9.77 -4.21
CA LYS A 24 -20.32 -8.70 -3.36
C LYS A 24 -19.56 -7.41 -3.58
N PRO A 25 -20.24 -6.23 -3.67
CA PRO A 25 -19.58 -4.94 -3.83
C PRO A 25 -18.55 -4.65 -2.74
N THR A 26 -17.41 -4.07 -3.11
CA THR A 26 -16.35 -3.63 -2.19
C THR A 26 -16.37 -2.12 -2.01
N SER A 27 -16.03 -1.64 -0.82
CA SER A 27 -15.87 -0.23 -0.55
C SER A 27 -14.45 0.21 -0.90
N ILE A 28 -14.31 1.14 -1.84
CA ILE A 28 -13.01 1.72 -2.24
C ILE A 28 -12.65 2.93 -1.39
N ASN A 29 -13.67 3.72 -1.00
CA ASN A 29 -13.51 4.97 -0.25
C ASN A 29 -13.87 4.77 1.21
N PHE A 30 -12.86 4.62 2.06
CA PHE A 30 -13.03 4.53 3.51
C PHE A 30 -11.86 5.17 4.25
N LYS A 31 -12.08 5.45 5.53
CA LYS A 31 -11.07 6.05 6.41
C LYS A 31 -9.91 5.08 6.63
N ARG A 32 -8.71 5.52 6.30
CA ARG A 32 -7.47 4.76 6.52
C ARG A 32 -6.64 5.36 7.65
N ARG A 33 -5.75 4.58 8.23
CA ARG A 33 -4.81 5.02 9.25
C ARG A 33 -3.99 6.20 8.73
N ARG A 34 -3.89 7.23 9.55
CA ARG A 34 -2.98 8.34 9.30
C ARG A 34 -1.60 8.01 9.87
N THR A 35 -0.56 8.51 9.23
CA THR A 35 0.79 8.49 9.80
C THR A 35 0.78 9.39 11.02
N ILE A 36 1.18 8.83 12.18
CA ILE A 36 1.31 9.58 13.42
C ILE A 36 2.74 10.09 13.49
N ILE A 37 2.90 11.41 13.54
CA ILE A 37 4.17 12.10 13.68
C ILE A 37 4.25 12.60 15.12
N LYS A 38 5.37 12.35 15.80
CA LYS A 38 5.57 12.72 17.21
C LYS A 38 6.25 14.09 17.38
N GLY A 39 6.76 14.66 16.30
CA GLY A 39 7.42 15.95 16.30
C GLY A 39 8.08 16.32 14.99
N LEU A 40 8.72 17.50 14.95
CA LEU A 40 9.55 17.92 13.83
C LEU A 40 10.71 16.94 13.65
N ASN A 41 11.02 16.61 12.40
CA ASN A 41 12.08 15.67 12.03
C ASN A 41 11.89 14.23 12.58
N ASP A 42 10.72 13.91 13.14
CA ASP A 42 10.42 12.54 13.56
C ASP A 42 10.29 11.61 12.37
N LEU A 43 9.66 12.06 11.30
CA LEU A 43 9.48 11.29 10.07
C LEU A 43 9.58 12.16 8.83
N ILE A 44 10.42 11.74 7.88
CA ILE A 44 10.40 12.23 6.50
C ILE A 44 9.93 11.09 5.58
N GLN A 45 9.08 11.43 4.62
CA GLN A 45 8.74 10.57 3.50
C GLN A 45 9.50 11.05 2.27
N ALA A 46 10.10 10.13 1.52
CA ALA A 46 10.85 10.46 0.32
C ALA A 46 10.47 9.55 -0.85
N ASP A 47 10.49 10.12 -2.05
CA ASP A 47 10.28 9.43 -3.31
C ASP A 47 10.96 10.23 -4.44
N LEU A 48 11.24 9.60 -5.59
CA LEU A 48 11.87 10.22 -6.74
C LEU A 48 10.85 10.76 -7.74
N ILE A 49 11.13 11.91 -8.32
CA ILE A 49 10.40 12.42 -9.48
C ILE A 49 11.11 11.94 -10.74
N ASP A 50 10.41 11.23 -11.60
CA ASP A 50 10.90 10.74 -12.87
C ASP A 50 10.68 11.78 -13.98
N LEU A 51 11.76 12.15 -14.66
CA LEU A 51 11.81 13.10 -15.78
C LEU A 51 12.70 12.57 -16.92
N ILE A 52 12.79 11.24 -17.08
CA ILE A 52 13.64 10.59 -18.09
C ILE A 52 13.40 11.13 -19.50
N SER A 53 12.14 11.39 -19.86
CA SER A 53 11.74 11.89 -21.17
C SER A 53 12.37 13.24 -21.53
N TYR A 54 12.79 14.02 -20.55
CA TYR A 54 13.38 15.37 -20.72
C TYR A 54 14.87 15.42 -20.41
N SER A 55 15.55 14.28 -20.39
CA SER A 55 16.97 14.21 -20.00
C SER A 55 17.90 14.87 -20.99
N LYS A 56 17.54 14.89 -22.28
CA LYS A 56 18.36 15.52 -23.35
C LYS A 56 18.48 17.03 -23.15
N GLU A 57 17.37 17.69 -22.81
CA GLU A 57 17.31 19.14 -22.56
C GLU A 57 17.94 19.53 -21.21
N ASN A 58 18.24 18.55 -20.36
CA ASN A 58 18.69 18.73 -18.99
C ASN A 58 20.05 18.04 -18.71
N ASN A 59 20.99 18.11 -19.62
CA ASN A 59 22.38 17.63 -19.45
C ASN A 59 22.46 16.16 -18.96
N GLY A 60 21.51 15.30 -19.38
CA GLY A 60 21.46 13.90 -18.98
C GLY A 60 20.79 13.62 -17.63
N TYR A 61 20.40 14.64 -16.86
CA TYR A 61 19.69 14.45 -15.60
C TYR A 61 18.27 13.93 -15.84
N LYS A 62 17.88 12.91 -15.08
CA LYS A 62 16.65 12.13 -15.30
C LYS A 62 15.68 12.16 -14.13
N PHE A 63 16.15 12.48 -12.93
CA PHE A 63 15.37 12.38 -11.71
C PHE A 63 15.60 13.57 -10.79
N ILE A 64 14.59 13.87 -9.96
CA ILE A 64 14.66 14.90 -8.93
C ILE A 64 14.30 14.28 -7.57
N TRP A 65 15.11 14.60 -6.57
CA TRP A 65 14.83 14.40 -5.15
C TRP A 65 15.26 15.62 -4.33
N THR A 66 14.79 16.82 -4.59
CA THR A 66 15.40 18.10 -4.16
C THR A 66 16.90 18.25 -4.52
N GLU A 67 17.46 17.23 -5.15
CA GLU A 67 18.77 17.15 -5.82
C GLU A 67 18.56 16.50 -7.18
N SER A 68 19.28 16.98 -8.18
CA SER A 68 19.22 16.42 -9.53
C SER A 68 20.05 15.15 -9.61
N LEU A 69 19.54 14.13 -10.28
CA LEU A 69 20.18 12.82 -10.44
C LEU A 69 20.25 12.43 -11.90
N ILE A 70 21.41 11.92 -12.34
CA ILE A 70 21.61 11.40 -13.69
C ILE A 70 20.97 9.99 -13.82
N ASN A 71 21.07 9.18 -12.78
CA ASN A 71 20.51 7.83 -12.76
C ASN A 71 19.99 7.42 -11.38
N LYS A 72 19.34 6.25 -11.29
CA LYS A 72 18.84 5.67 -10.03
C LYS A 72 19.83 4.66 -9.42
N SER A 73 21.13 4.81 -9.65
CA SER A 73 22.09 3.89 -9.03
C SER A 73 22.11 4.06 -7.51
N ALA A 74 22.40 2.96 -6.82
CA ALA A 74 22.49 2.93 -5.36
C ALA A 74 23.46 3.99 -4.81
N GLN A 75 24.59 4.20 -5.47
CA GLN A 75 25.62 5.15 -5.06
C GLN A 75 25.16 6.60 -5.27
N GLU A 76 24.58 6.91 -6.42
CA GLU A 76 24.15 8.26 -6.73
C GLU A 76 23.01 8.73 -5.83
N VAL A 77 22.02 7.86 -5.59
CA VAL A 77 20.93 8.14 -4.67
C VAL A 77 21.44 8.32 -3.24
N ALA A 78 22.37 7.48 -2.77
CA ALA A 78 22.98 7.63 -1.45
C ALA A 78 23.75 8.94 -1.31
N ASN A 79 24.52 9.34 -2.35
CA ASN A 79 25.25 10.60 -2.37
C ASN A 79 24.31 11.82 -2.33
N ALA A 80 23.23 11.80 -3.10
CA ALA A 80 22.25 12.89 -3.11
C ALA A 80 21.58 13.04 -1.74
N VAL A 81 21.17 11.92 -1.13
CA VAL A 81 20.58 11.93 0.23
C VAL A 81 21.59 12.44 1.25
N ASN A 82 22.85 12.04 1.16
CA ASN A 82 23.92 12.55 2.04
C ASN A 82 24.05 14.06 1.94
N LYS A 83 24.09 14.63 0.73
CA LYS A 83 24.11 16.09 0.51
C LYS A 83 22.91 16.78 1.16
N ILE A 84 21.70 16.23 1.00
CA ILE A 84 20.48 16.77 1.60
C ILE A 84 20.59 16.76 3.13
N LEU A 85 21.03 15.65 3.73
CA LEU A 85 21.17 15.52 5.18
C LEU A 85 22.21 16.49 5.74
N GLN A 86 23.36 16.62 5.08
CA GLN A 86 24.41 17.58 5.46
C GLN A 86 23.92 19.03 5.39
N ARG A 87 23.25 19.41 4.29
CA ARG A 87 22.70 20.76 4.09
C ARG A 87 21.61 21.10 5.09
N SER A 88 20.74 20.15 5.41
CA SER A 88 19.62 20.38 6.31
C SER A 88 20.01 20.61 7.76
N LYS A 89 21.17 20.10 8.20
CA LYS A 89 21.66 20.13 9.61
C LYS A 89 20.64 19.61 10.63
N LYS A 90 19.60 18.86 10.17
CA LYS A 90 18.51 18.37 11.02
C LYS A 90 18.75 16.92 11.39
N ILE A 91 18.49 16.59 12.66
CA ILE A 91 18.54 15.21 13.15
C ILE A 91 17.20 14.53 12.76
N LEU A 92 17.27 13.68 11.76
CA LEU A 92 16.11 12.89 11.30
C LEU A 92 16.08 11.56 12.04
N LYS A 93 14.91 11.19 12.59
CA LYS A 93 14.76 9.90 13.30
C LYS A 93 14.33 8.77 12.37
N ASN A 94 13.36 9.03 11.53
CA ASN A 94 12.76 8.01 10.66
C ASN A 94 12.66 8.51 9.21
N LEU A 95 13.01 7.62 8.28
CA LEU A 95 12.83 7.84 6.84
C LEU A 95 11.94 6.75 6.27
N GLN A 96 10.82 7.14 5.68
CA GLN A 96 9.91 6.24 4.99
C GLN A 96 10.02 6.40 3.48
N THR A 97 10.28 5.30 2.77
CA THR A 97 10.38 5.28 1.30
C THR A 97 9.54 4.15 0.70
N ASN A 98 9.51 4.05 -0.62
CA ASN A 98 9.10 2.84 -1.32
C ASN A 98 10.17 1.74 -1.16
N MET A 99 9.91 0.53 -1.66
CA MET A 99 10.84 -0.62 -1.62
C MET A 99 11.75 -0.69 -2.87
N GLY A 100 12.07 0.46 -3.48
CA GLY A 100 12.93 0.51 -4.65
C GLY A 100 14.35 0.00 -4.34
N LYS A 101 14.97 -0.71 -5.29
CA LYS A 101 16.34 -1.22 -5.15
C LYS A 101 17.37 -0.10 -4.97
N GLU A 102 17.06 1.10 -5.48
CA GLU A 102 17.84 2.32 -5.31
C GLU A 102 17.94 2.78 -3.86
N LEU A 103 16.99 2.39 -3.00
CA LEU A 103 16.89 2.76 -1.59
C LEU A 103 17.14 1.58 -0.65
N TYR A 104 16.94 0.33 -1.11
CA TYR A 104 17.17 -0.88 -0.33
C TYR A 104 18.42 -1.60 -0.82
N ASN A 105 19.58 -1.04 -0.48
CA ASN A 105 20.91 -1.55 -0.85
C ASN A 105 21.94 -1.27 0.24
N THR A 106 23.13 -1.85 0.11
CA THR A 106 24.22 -1.74 1.10
C THR A 106 24.68 -0.31 1.32
N ASN A 107 24.82 0.49 0.24
CA ASN A 107 25.30 1.88 0.32
C ASN A 107 24.32 2.77 1.08
N PHE A 108 23.05 2.66 0.75
CA PHE A 108 22.00 3.40 1.43
C PHE A 108 21.85 2.98 2.90
N ASN A 109 21.93 1.69 3.18
CA ASN A 109 21.87 1.17 4.55
C ASN A 109 23.08 1.64 5.39
N LYS A 110 24.29 1.72 4.83
CA LYS A 110 25.45 2.29 5.51
C LYS A 110 25.19 3.76 5.86
N LEU A 111 24.69 4.56 4.91
CA LEU A 111 24.35 5.96 5.13
C LEU A 111 23.31 6.11 6.26
N MET A 112 22.24 5.33 6.25
CA MET A 112 21.22 5.37 7.30
C MET A 112 21.78 5.03 8.68
N LYS A 113 22.68 4.04 8.77
CA LYS A 113 23.39 3.69 10.02
C LYS A 113 24.28 4.83 10.51
N THR A 114 25.06 5.47 9.62
CA THR A 114 25.93 6.60 9.96
C THR A 114 25.15 7.76 10.60
N TYR A 115 23.98 8.08 10.05
CA TYR A 115 23.12 9.14 10.58
C TYR A 115 22.14 8.66 11.68
N LYS A 116 22.17 7.37 12.06
CA LYS A 116 21.26 6.76 13.03
C LYS A 116 19.78 6.93 12.66
N ILE A 117 19.47 6.87 11.38
CA ILE A 117 18.12 7.01 10.85
C ILE A 117 17.47 5.63 10.71
N ASN A 118 16.28 5.45 11.27
CA ASN A 118 15.47 4.26 11.06
C ASN A 118 14.80 4.33 9.69
N HIS A 119 15.30 3.54 8.72
CA HIS A 119 14.76 3.46 7.37
C HIS A 119 13.77 2.30 7.26
N TYR A 120 12.57 2.59 6.75
CA TYR A 120 11.54 1.58 6.55
C TYR A 120 10.59 1.89 5.39
N SER A 121 9.90 0.87 4.91
CA SER A 121 8.83 0.99 3.93
C SER A 121 7.50 0.45 4.49
N VAL A 122 6.39 0.80 3.84
CA VAL A 122 5.04 0.35 4.22
C VAL A 122 4.43 -0.45 3.08
N HIS A 123 3.84 -1.60 3.40
CA HIS A 123 3.18 -2.50 2.45
C HIS A 123 1.70 -2.12 2.21
N SER A 124 1.40 -0.85 2.03
CA SER A 124 0.03 -0.40 1.76
C SER A 124 -0.12 0.03 0.30
N SER A 125 -1.28 -0.18 -0.29
CA SER A 125 -1.62 0.32 -1.64
C SER A 125 -1.51 1.85 -1.73
N LYS A 126 -1.71 2.56 -0.62
CA LYS A 126 -1.55 4.03 -0.53
C LYS A 126 -0.28 4.41 0.25
N LYS A 127 0.88 3.92 -0.21
CA LYS A 127 2.19 4.24 0.37
C LYS A 127 2.50 5.73 0.26
N ALA A 128 3.17 6.28 1.28
CA ALA A 128 3.77 7.63 1.24
C ALA A 128 2.85 8.73 0.67
N SER A 129 1.58 8.75 1.09
CA SER A 129 0.56 9.65 0.52
C SER A 129 0.90 11.14 0.67
N ILE A 130 1.68 11.51 1.68
CA ILE A 130 2.09 12.90 1.92
C ILE A 130 3.10 13.32 0.87
N VAL A 131 4.20 12.55 0.70
CA VAL A 131 5.21 12.87 -0.31
C VAL A 131 4.65 12.80 -1.74
N LYS A 132 3.77 11.85 -2.03
CA LYS A 132 3.09 11.77 -3.34
C LYS A 132 2.29 13.04 -3.66
N ARG A 133 1.63 13.63 -2.65
CA ARG A 133 0.94 14.91 -2.80
C ARG A 133 1.92 16.05 -3.05
N SER A 134 3.03 16.11 -2.31
CA SER A 134 4.09 17.10 -2.52
C SER A 134 4.68 16.98 -3.92
N ILE A 135 5.00 15.77 -4.37
CA ILE A 135 5.51 15.50 -5.73
C ILE A 135 4.51 15.98 -6.79
N ARG A 136 3.21 15.69 -6.61
CA ARG A 136 2.17 16.16 -7.53
C ARG A 136 2.15 17.69 -7.62
N THR A 137 2.24 18.37 -6.50
CA THR A 137 2.29 19.84 -6.47
C THR A 137 3.53 20.38 -7.16
N THR A 138 4.71 19.80 -6.87
CA THR A 138 5.98 20.16 -7.52
C THR A 138 5.94 19.91 -9.03
N LYS A 139 5.41 18.76 -9.46
CA LYS A 139 5.20 18.47 -10.89
C LYS A 139 4.32 19.52 -11.53
N ASN A 140 3.18 19.88 -10.93
CA ASN A 140 2.30 20.90 -11.48
C ASN A 140 3.03 22.27 -11.64
N MET A 141 3.89 22.63 -10.71
CA MET A 141 4.69 23.86 -10.81
C MET A 141 5.71 23.76 -11.95
N LEU A 142 6.38 22.60 -12.09
CA LEU A 142 7.32 22.33 -13.20
C LEU A 142 6.62 22.42 -14.56
N TRP A 143 5.49 21.74 -14.72
CA TRP A 143 4.72 21.78 -15.98
C TRP A 143 4.19 23.17 -16.30
N GLY A 144 3.78 23.92 -15.28
CA GLY A 144 3.42 25.33 -15.46
C GLY A 144 4.60 26.17 -15.98
N ALA A 145 5.80 25.97 -15.42
CA ALA A 145 7.01 26.65 -15.88
C ALA A 145 7.40 26.25 -17.32
N PHE A 146 7.30 24.95 -17.65
CA PHE A 146 7.53 24.45 -19.02
C PHE A 146 6.57 25.10 -20.02
N SER A 147 5.29 25.20 -19.68
CA SER A 147 4.29 25.83 -20.55
C SER A 147 4.54 27.32 -20.76
N LEU A 148 5.03 28.02 -19.73
CA LEU A 148 5.38 29.45 -19.80
C LEU A 148 6.67 29.69 -20.59
N GLY A 149 7.69 28.85 -20.38
CA GLY A 149 9.01 28.98 -21.01
C GLY A 149 9.09 28.37 -22.41
N GLY A 150 8.12 27.55 -22.83
CA GLY A 150 8.15 26.85 -24.12
C GLY A 150 9.26 25.78 -24.22
N GLU A 151 9.91 25.43 -23.10
CA GLU A 151 10.99 24.45 -23.06
C GLU A 151 10.90 23.55 -21.82
N TYR A 152 11.48 22.35 -21.92
CA TYR A 152 11.46 21.34 -20.83
C TYR A 152 12.74 21.34 -19.97
N LYS A 153 13.43 22.50 -19.87
CA LYS A 153 14.61 22.68 -19.01
C LYS A 153 14.17 22.94 -17.58
N TRP A 154 14.62 22.12 -16.64
CA TRP A 154 14.17 22.19 -15.24
C TRP A 154 15.30 22.38 -14.22
N ILE A 155 16.55 22.12 -14.58
CA ILE A 155 17.67 22.18 -13.63
C ILE A 155 17.82 23.59 -13.04
N HIS A 156 17.77 24.61 -13.88
CA HIS A 156 17.96 26.01 -13.47
C HIS A 156 16.77 26.59 -12.70
N ILE A 157 15.57 26.01 -12.81
CA ILE A 157 14.37 26.48 -12.11
C ILE A 157 14.04 25.64 -10.87
N LEU A 158 14.81 24.59 -10.58
CA LEU A 158 14.49 23.66 -9.50
C LEU A 158 14.46 24.34 -8.13
N ASP A 159 15.45 25.17 -7.83
CA ASP A 159 15.55 25.89 -6.56
C ASP A 159 14.39 26.88 -6.41
N ASP A 160 14.02 27.60 -7.45
CA ASP A 160 12.87 28.53 -7.46
C ASP A 160 11.55 27.79 -7.18
N ILE A 161 11.39 26.59 -7.75
CA ILE A 161 10.20 25.74 -7.52
C ILE A 161 10.16 25.24 -6.07
N VAL A 162 11.29 24.82 -5.51
CA VAL A 162 11.40 24.41 -4.10
C VAL A 162 11.09 25.58 -3.17
N ASP A 163 11.62 26.76 -3.45
CA ASP A 163 11.37 27.98 -2.68
C ASP A 163 9.90 28.39 -2.77
N LYS A 164 9.31 28.37 -3.95
CA LYS A 164 7.88 28.63 -4.16
C LYS A 164 7.02 27.65 -3.36
N TYR A 165 7.35 26.35 -3.39
CA TYR A 165 6.65 25.32 -2.60
C TYR A 165 6.74 25.64 -1.10
N ASN A 166 7.93 25.92 -0.58
CA ASN A 166 8.17 26.18 0.83
C ASN A 166 7.51 27.48 1.32
N ASN A 167 7.25 28.43 0.42
CA ASN A 167 6.58 29.69 0.68
C ASN A 167 5.06 29.67 0.42
N THR A 168 4.51 28.55 -0.07
CA THR A 168 3.08 28.38 -0.29
C THR A 168 2.38 27.88 0.98
N VAL A 169 1.21 28.45 1.31
CA VAL A 169 0.42 27.99 2.48
C VAL A 169 -0.20 26.64 2.21
N HIS A 170 0.12 25.65 3.04
CA HIS A 170 -0.44 24.32 2.95
C HIS A 170 -1.85 24.24 3.57
N SER A 171 -2.80 23.66 2.85
CA SER A 171 -4.20 23.54 3.31
C SER A 171 -4.34 22.75 4.61
N THR A 172 -3.51 21.74 4.85
CA THR A 172 -3.57 20.88 6.05
C THR A 172 -3.03 21.60 7.29
N THR A 173 -1.90 22.30 7.17
CA THR A 173 -1.22 22.97 8.29
C THR A 173 -1.66 24.42 8.44
N ARG A 174 -2.31 24.99 7.41
CA ARG A 174 -2.64 26.42 7.30
C ARG A 174 -1.43 27.33 7.43
N MET A 175 -0.23 26.79 7.20
CA MET A 175 1.05 27.48 7.32
C MET A 175 1.95 27.19 6.12
N LYS A 176 2.87 28.12 5.85
CA LYS A 176 3.97 27.91 4.92
C LYS A 176 4.96 26.91 5.53
N PRO A 177 5.49 25.91 4.80
CA PRO A 177 6.49 24.97 5.32
C PRO A 177 7.70 25.65 5.97
N ILE A 178 8.21 26.72 5.38
CA ILE A 178 9.36 27.47 5.89
C ILE A 178 9.09 28.13 7.27
N LYS A 179 7.84 28.40 7.61
CA LYS A 179 7.45 29.00 8.91
C LYS A 179 7.22 27.97 10.01
N ILE A 180 7.37 26.68 9.73
CA ILE A 180 7.20 25.62 10.72
C ILE A 180 8.46 25.51 11.57
N THR A 181 8.32 25.76 12.87
CA THR A 181 9.41 25.77 13.86
C THR A 181 9.01 24.96 15.10
N ALA A 182 9.96 24.71 16.00
CA ALA A 182 9.68 24.03 17.27
C ALA A 182 8.63 24.78 18.15
N ARG A 183 8.50 26.12 17.95
CA ARG A 183 7.53 26.91 18.72
C ARG A 183 6.07 26.58 18.35
N ASN A 184 5.81 26.34 17.06
CA ASN A 184 4.44 26.05 16.58
C ASN A 184 4.15 24.55 16.39
N GLU A 185 5.13 23.68 16.62
CA GLU A 185 5.04 22.23 16.53
C GLU A 185 3.89 21.68 17.36
N ARG A 186 3.78 22.07 18.65
CA ARG A 186 2.74 21.57 19.57
C ARG A 186 1.32 21.83 19.07
N SER A 187 1.06 23.01 18.51
CA SER A 187 -0.25 23.36 17.97
C SER A 187 -0.60 22.54 16.73
N LEU A 188 0.38 22.29 15.85
CA LEU A 188 0.21 21.46 14.67
C LEU A 188 -0.02 19.99 15.02
N LEU A 189 0.68 19.45 16.03
CA LEU A 189 0.50 18.09 16.50
C LEU A 189 -0.88 17.86 17.13
N LYS A 190 -1.39 18.79 17.92
CA LYS A 190 -2.74 18.70 18.53
C LYS A 190 -3.85 18.53 17.50
N SER A 191 -3.72 19.17 16.33
CA SER A 191 -4.71 19.06 15.24
C SER A 191 -4.66 17.70 14.53
N THR A 192 -3.55 16.94 14.66
CA THR A 192 -3.32 15.65 14.01
C THR A 192 -3.60 14.45 14.91
N HIS A 193 -3.59 14.61 16.24
CA HIS A 193 -3.87 13.53 17.19
C HIS A 193 -5.37 13.20 17.24
N LEU A 194 -5.76 12.17 16.55
CA LEU A 194 -7.10 11.58 16.67
C LEU A 194 -7.10 10.61 17.87
N LYS A 195 -8.01 10.85 18.84
CA LYS A 195 -8.27 9.91 19.94
C LYS A 195 -8.56 8.51 19.37
N ILE A 196 -7.95 7.49 19.95
CA ILE A 196 -8.31 6.09 19.69
C ILE A 196 -9.68 5.91 20.33
N ALA A 197 -10.71 5.75 19.54
CA ALA A 197 -12.02 5.40 20.07
C ALA A 197 -12.03 3.91 20.40
N ASN A 198 -12.52 3.54 21.58
CA ASN A 198 -12.87 2.16 21.90
C ASN A 198 -13.97 1.73 20.95
N LYS A 199 -13.61 1.04 19.86
CA LYS A 199 -14.54 0.58 18.84
C LYS A 199 -14.72 -0.93 18.99
N ILE A 200 -15.98 -1.36 19.04
CA ILE A 200 -16.34 -2.77 18.91
C ILE A 200 -15.77 -3.26 17.57
N THR A 201 -14.97 -4.30 17.60
CA THR A 201 -14.40 -4.90 16.39
C THR A 201 -15.43 -5.82 15.74
N LYS A 202 -15.59 -5.71 14.42
CA LYS A 202 -16.53 -6.53 13.65
C LYS A 202 -16.12 -8.00 13.58
N PHE A 203 -14.81 -8.24 13.55
CA PHE A 203 -14.22 -9.58 13.44
C PHE A 203 -13.45 -9.95 14.70
N LYS A 204 -13.34 -11.27 14.96
CA LYS A 204 -12.58 -11.86 16.05
C LYS A 204 -11.35 -12.59 15.53
N VAL A 205 -10.38 -12.86 16.40
CA VAL A 205 -9.26 -13.77 16.09
C VAL A 205 -9.82 -15.16 15.83
N GLY A 206 -9.34 -15.82 14.78
CA GLY A 206 -9.85 -17.10 14.29
C GLY A 206 -10.96 -16.99 13.23
N ASP A 207 -11.56 -15.81 13.00
CA ASP A 207 -12.54 -15.65 11.92
C ASP A 207 -11.93 -15.89 10.54
N HIS A 208 -12.62 -16.65 9.69
CA HIS A 208 -12.28 -16.87 8.30
C HIS A 208 -12.82 -15.71 7.45
N VAL A 209 -11.95 -15.13 6.63
CA VAL A 209 -12.26 -13.94 5.84
C VAL A 209 -11.70 -14.02 4.43
N ARG A 210 -12.33 -13.30 3.52
CA ARG A 210 -11.82 -12.99 2.18
C ARG A 210 -11.26 -11.56 2.17
N ILE A 211 -10.27 -11.32 1.32
CA ILE A 211 -9.66 -10.00 1.13
C ILE A 211 -10.25 -9.35 -0.12
N SER A 212 -10.57 -8.06 -0.05
CA SER A 212 -10.99 -7.29 -1.22
C SER A 212 -9.85 -7.20 -2.25
N LYS A 213 -10.13 -7.48 -3.52
CA LYS A 213 -9.18 -7.27 -4.61
C LYS A 213 -9.09 -5.78 -4.91
N TYR A 214 -7.85 -5.29 -5.04
CA TYR A 214 -7.62 -3.93 -5.53
C TYR A 214 -7.91 -3.92 -7.04
N ARG A 215 -8.74 -2.99 -7.48
CA ARG A 215 -9.02 -2.77 -8.89
C ARG A 215 -8.41 -1.44 -9.35
N GLU A 216 -7.82 -1.45 -10.53
CA GLU A 216 -7.42 -0.24 -11.21
C GLU A 216 -8.64 0.45 -11.86
N ALA A 217 -8.53 1.76 -12.14
CA ALA A 217 -9.65 2.57 -12.62
C ALA A 217 -10.26 2.08 -13.95
N PHE A 218 -9.47 1.35 -14.75
CA PHE A 218 -9.88 0.83 -16.07
C PHE A 218 -10.09 -0.69 -16.10
N GLU A 219 -10.03 -1.35 -14.94
CA GLU A 219 -10.24 -2.79 -14.86
C GLU A 219 -11.73 -3.13 -15.02
N LYS A 220 -12.04 -4.17 -15.85
CA LYS A 220 -13.42 -4.59 -16.09
C LYS A 220 -14.13 -5.01 -14.81
N GLY A 221 -15.32 -4.46 -14.57
CA GLY A 221 -16.10 -4.67 -13.35
C GLY A 221 -16.72 -6.05 -13.15
N CYS A 222 -16.60 -6.96 -14.14
CA CYS A 222 -17.23 -8.29 -14.11
C CYS A 222 -16.43 -9.37 -13.37
N THR A 223 -15.18 -9.10 -12.97
CA THR A 223 -14.37 -10.05 -12.20
C THR A 223 -14.76 -10.06 -10.71
N PRO A 224 -14.49 -11.16 -9.95
CA PRO A 224 -14.77 -11.22 -8.53
C PRO A 224 -14.10 -10.08 -7.75
N ASN A 225 -14.84 -9.47 -6.82
CA ASN A 225 -14.36 -8.37 -5.97
C ASN A 225 -13.54 -8.85 -4.78
N TRP A 226 -13.69 -10.12 -4.41
CA TRP A 226 -13.07 -10.73 -3.23
C TRP A 226 -12.14 -11.87 -3.64
N SER A 227 -11.16 -12.18 -2.78
CA SER A 227 -10.23 -13.29 -3.00
C SER A 227 -10.97 -14.63 -3.01
N SER A 228 -10.56 -15.54 -3.92
CA SER A 228 -11.01 -16.93 -3.87
C SER A 228 -10.39 -17.65 -2.67
N GLU A 229 -9.14 -17.31 -2.33
CA GLU A 229 -8.45 -17.77 -1.13
C GLU A 229 -9.14 -17.27 0.14
N ILE A 230 -9.13 -18.10 1.16
CA ILE A 230 -9.64 -17.82 2.51
C ILE A 230 -8.45 -17.58 3.42
N PHE A 231 -8.58 -16.58 4.29
CA PHE A 231 -7.56 -16.20 5.26
C PHE A 231 -8.15 -16.24 6.67
N ILE A 232 -7.28 -16.40 7.67
CA ILE A 232 -7.67 -16.46 9.07
C ILE A 232 -7.14 -15.22 9.78
N ILE A 233 -7.97 -14.58 10.61
CA ILE A 233 -7.54 -13.45 11.43
C ILE A 233 -6.65 -13.95 12.55
N ARG A 234 -5.36 -13.62 12.48
CA ARG A 234 -4.37 -13.99 13.49
C ARG A 234 -4.31 -13.01 14.67
N LYS A 235 -4.42 -11.72 14.40
CA LYS A 235 -4.32 -10.66 15.40
C LYS A 235 -5.10 -9.41 15.04
N ILE A 236 -5.71 -8.79 16.05
CA ILE A 236 -6.39 -7.50 15.92
C ILE A 236 -5.47 -6.41 16.49
N LYS A 237 -5.21 -5.36 15.70
CA LYS A 237 -4.50 -4.16 16.15
C LYS A 237 -5.52 -3.04 16.38
N LEU A 238 -5.72 -2.67 17.64
CA LEU A 238 -6.58 -1.56 18.04
C LEU A 238 -5.91 -0.24 17.65
N SER A 239 -6.12 0.18 16.43
CA SER A 239 -5.67 1.45 15.87
C SER A 239 -6.87 2.25 15.38
N ASN A 240 -6.71 3.48 14.93
CA ASN A 240 -7.82 4.27 14.38
C ASN A 240 -7.60 4.54 12.89
N PRO A 241 -8.31 3.83 12.00
CA PRO A 241 -9.21 2.69 12.25
C PRO A 241 -8.48 1.41 12.66
N THR A 242 -9.23 0.44 13.23
CA THR A 242 -8.74 -0.91 13.59
C THR A 242 -8.18 -1.61 12.35
N THR A 243 -7.12 -2.40 12.54
CA THR A 243 -6.50 -3.22 11.50
C THR A 243 -6.34 -4.67 11.95
N TYR A 244 -6.39 -5.58 11.00
CA TYR A 244 -6.35 -7.03 11.20
C TYR A 244 -5.11 -7.60 10.53
N LEU A 245 -4.39 -8.48 11.21
CA LEU A 245 -3.28 -9.26 10.65
C LEU A 245 -3.82 -10.64 10.31
N LEU A 246 -3.47 -11.12 9.13
CA LEU A 246 -3.98 -12.35 8.56
C LEU A 246 -2.88 -13.40 8.41
N GLN A 247 -3.30 -14.65 8.33
CA GLN A 247 -2.52 -15.80 7.88
C GLN A 247 -3.33 -16.61 6.87
N ASP A 248 -2.64 -17.37 6.01
CA ASP A 248 -3.29 -18.32 5.13
C ASP A 248 -3.73 -19.59 5.90
N GLU A 249 -4.40 -20.53 5.22
CA GLU A 249 -4.84 -21.81 5.81
C GLU A 249 -3.66 -22.69 6.28
N ALA A 250 -2.47 -22.49 5.74
CA ALA A 250 -1.25 -23.18 6.15
C ALA A 250 -0.53 -22.52 7.35
N GLY A 251 -1.09 -21.42 7.89
CA GLY A 251 -0.52 -20.67 9.01
C GLY A 251 0.57 -19.65 8.62
N LYS A 252 0.84 -19.47 7.32
CA LYS A 252 1.82 -18.48 6.86
C LYS A 252 1.25 -17.08 6.98
N GLU A 253 2.03 -16.17 7.57
CA GLU A 253 1.64 -14.78 7.75
C GLU A 253 1.52 -14.02 6.42
N ILE A 254 0.41 -13.29 6.27
CA ILE A 254 0.21 -12.37 5.15
C ILE A 254 0.75 -11.00 5.54
N THR A 255 1.65 -10.49 4.70
CA THR A 255 2.31 -9.22 4.96
C THR A 255 1.33 -8.05 4.88
N GLY A 256 1.33 -7.22 5.92
CA GLY A 256 0.51 -6.00 6.00
C GLY A 256 -0.61 -6.09 7.02
N GLY A 257 -1.39 -5.01 7.12
CA GLY A 257 -2.57 -4.95 7.98
C GLY A 257 -3.76 -4.53 7.14
N PHE A 258 -4.87 -5.20 7.32
CA PHE A 258 -6.10 -5.02 6.56
C PHE A 258 -7.12 -4.25 7.38
N TYR A 259 -7.88 -3.38 6.73
CA TYR A 259 -8.98 -2.66 7.36
C TYR A 259 -10.26 -3.50 7.34
N GLU A 260 -11.18 -3.19 8.24
CA GLU A 260 -12.46 -3.89 8.35
C GLU A 260 -13.24 -3.94 7.02
N LEU A 261 -13.20 -2.88 6.22
CA LEU A 261 -13.87 -2.80 4.92
C LEU A 261 -13.12 -3.51 3.78
N GLU A 262 -11.89 -3.95 4.03
CA GLU A 262 -11.12 -4.80 3.13
C GLU A 262 -11.32 -6.30 3.41
N LEU A 263 -12.14 -6.62 4.43
CA LEU A 263 -12.40 -7.98 4.86
C LEU A 263 -13.90 -8.31 4.77
N GLN A 264 -14.19 -9.53 4.35
CA GLN A 264 -15.52 -10.10 4.34
C GLN A 264 -15.50 -11.45 5.06
N LYS A 265 -16.44 -11.68 6.00
CA LYS A 265 -16.56 -12.95 6.70
C LYS A 265 -17.04 -14.04 5.73
N VAL A 266 -16.40 -15.19 5.79
CA VAL A 266 -16.76 -16.39 5.01
C VAL A 266 -17.87 -17.15 5.73
N LYS A 267 -18.88 -17.55 5.00
CA LYS A 267 -20.03 -18.32 5.51
C LYS A 267 -19.72 -19.82 5.56
N HIS A 268 -18.99 -20.31 4.55
CA HIS A 268 -18.64 -21.73 4.39
C HIS A 268 -17.11 -21.87 4.28
N PRO A 269 -16.35 -21.86 5.41
CA PRO A 269 -14.89 -21.87 5.39
C PRO A 269 -14.27 -23.15 4.82
N ASP A 270 -14.96 -24.28 4.97
CA ASP A 270 -14.49 -25.60 4.51
C ASP A 270 -14.86 -25.91 3.05
N ALA A 271 -15.59 -25.00 2.39
CA ALA A 271 -16.07 -25.19 1.02
C ALA A 271 -15.29 -24.35 0.01
N HIS A 272 -14.75 -25.01 -1.01
CA HIS A 272 -13.94 -24.37 -2.04
C HIS A 272 -14.51 -24.67 -3.43
N LEU A 273 -14.55 -23.67 -4.30
CA LEU A 273 -14.90 -23.86 -5.72
C LEU A 273 -13.81 -24.63 -6.44
N VAL A 274 -14.19 -25.59 -7.26
CA VAL A 274 -13.27 -26.36 -8.11
C VAL A 274 -13.11 -25.65 -9.46
N GLU A 275 -11.87 -25.37 -9.83
CA GLU A 275 -11.52 -24.83 -11.15
C GLU A 275 -11.47 -25.94 -12.19
N LYS A 276 -10.84 -27.07 -11.84
CA LYS A 276 -10.63 -28.18 -12.76
C LYS A 276 -10.43 -29.51 -12.01
N VAL A 277 -11.02 -30.57 -12.52
CA VAL A 277 -10.70 -31.94 -12.12
C VAL A 277 -9.48 -32.40 -12.92
N LEU A 278 -8.39 -32.72 -12.23
CA LEU A 278 -7.11 -33.12 -12.83
C LEU A 278 -7.00 -34.63 -13.03
N ARG A 279 -7.48 -35.44 -12.05
CA ARG A 279 -7.42 -36.91 -12.07
C ARG A 279 -8.65 -37.48 -11.38
N LYS A 280 -9.03 -38.71 -11.76
CA LYS A 280 -10.11 -39.45 -11.13
C LYS A 280 -9.62 -40.83 -10.73
N LYS A 281 -9.94 -41.27 -9.51
CA LYS A 281 -9.65 -42.62 -9.01
C LYS A 281 -10.81 -43.13 -8.17
N GLY A 282 -11.61 -44.07 -8.73
CA GLY A 282 -12.82 -44.55 -8.09
C GLY A 282 -13.80 -43.42 -7.79
N ASN A 283 -14.22 -43.30 -6.54
CA ASN A 283 -15.13 -42.26 -6.07
C ASN A 283 -14.44 -40.95 -5.63
N LYS A 284 -13.10 -40.85 -5.83
CA LYS A 284 -12.30 -39.64 -5.51
C LYS A 284 -11.83 -38.95 -6.76
N VAL A 285 -11.74 -37.61 -6.70
CA VAL A 285 -11.20 -36.75 -7.75
C VAL A 285 -10.10 -35.86 -7.18
N PHE A 286 -9.02 -35.72 -7.95
CA PHE A 286 -7.94 -34.79 -7.64
C PHE A 286 -8.27 -33.47 -8.33
N VAL A 287 -8.45 -32.43 -7.55
CA VAL A 287 -8.97 -31.16 -8.04
C VAL A 287 -8.00 -30.02 -7.84
N LYS A 288 -8.06 -29.07 -8.77
CA LYS A 288 -7.50 -27.73 -8.61
C LYS A 288 -8.59 -26.81 -8.08
N ARG A 289 -8.30 -26.13 -6.97
CA ARG A 289 -9.22 -25.16 -6.36
C ARG A 289 -9.14 -23.83 -7.09
N LEU A 290 -10.29 -23.18 -7.32
CA LEU A 290 -10.37 -21.90 -8.02
C LEU A 290 -9.61 -20.80 -7.28
N GLY A 291 -8.61 -20.23 -7.95
CA GLY A 291 -7.79 -19.12 -7.42
C GLY A 291 -6.71 -19.51 -6.44
N TYR A 292 -6.49 -20.81 -6.21
CA TYR A 292 -5.38 -21.33 -5.42
C TYR A 292 -4.24 -21.79 -6.34
N ASN A 293 -3.01 -21.78 -5.81
CA ASN A 293 -1.87 -22.36 -6.53
C ASN A 293 -1.89 -23.90 -6.47
N ASP A 294 -1.09 -24.58 -7.30
CA ASP A 294 -1.10 -26.03 -7.45
C ASP A 294 -0.74 -26.81 -6.18
N LYS A 295 -0.10 -26.16 -5.19
CA LYS A 295 0.23 -26.77 -3.88
C LYS A 295 -1.02 -27.12 -3.05
N HIS A 296 -2.14 -26.47 -3.33
CA HIS A 296 -3.43 -26.69 -2.66
C HIS A 296 -4.32 -27.71 -3.38
N ASN A 297 -3.83 -28.34 -4.46
CA ASN A 297 -4.52 -29.41 -5.13
C ASN A 297 -4.70 -30.60 -4.18
N SER A 298 -5.88 -31.18 -4.13
CA SER A 298 -6.20 -32.25 -3.17
C SER A 298 -7.19 -33.26 -3.73
N TRP A 299 -7.18 -34.46 -3.14
CA TRP A 299 -8.19 -35.48 -3.39
C TRP A 299 -9.44 -35.19 -2.57
N ILE A 300 -10.59 -35.11 -3.21
CA ILE A 300 -11.90 -34.97 -2.57
C ILE A 300 -12.84 -36.05 -3.10
N ASP A 301 -13.91 -36.32 -2.40
CA ASP A 301 -14.96 -37.19 -2.92
C ASP A 301 -15.68 -36.55 -4.10
N SER A 302 -16.01 -37.36 -5.12
CA SER A 302 -16.66 -36.85 -6.33
C SER A 302 -17.99 -36.13 -6.05
N ASN A 303 -18.67 -36.49 -4.96
CA ASN A 303 -19.91 -35.86 -4.51
C ASN A 303 -19.69 -34.47 -3.87
N ASN A 304 -18.46 -34.13 -3.48
CA ASN A 304 -18.10 -32.86 -2.83
C ASN A 304 -17.52 -31.83 -3.81
N VAL A 305 -17.63 -32.06 -5.11
CA VAL A 305 -17.20 -31.09 -6.14
C VAL A 305 -18.22 -29.96 -6.22
N LEU A 306 -17.81 -28.73 -5.84
CA LEU A 306 -18.61 -27.52 -5.90
C LEU A 306 -18.30 -26.68 -7.14
#